data_824b77368c67db3dad8a45ec17719768
#
_entry.id   824b77368c67db3dad8a45ec17719768
#
_cell.length_a   1.000
_cell.length_b   1.000
_cell.length_c   1.000
_cell.angle_alpha   90.00
_cell.angle_beta   90.00
_cell.angle_gamma   90.00
#
_symmetry.space_group_name_H-M   'P 1'
#
loop_
_entity.id
_entity.type
_entity.pdbx_description
1 polymer ?
#
loop_
_entity_poly.entity_id
_entity_poly.type
_entity_poly.pdbx_seq_one_letter_code
_entity_poly.pdbx_strand_id
1 'polypeptide(L)'
;MIRHIAVVLGVTLTPLAAVAQTAEAPQGAAPDAAATYEAARNQLGILQYCQTQGFTGAEAVEAQSQLIGLIPAGDEAAGAAAQQAGSEGTVAVGETQVSLAEAAESQGSSVEATCQQIEAAVNQVAGSLPG
;
A
#
# COMPACT_ATOMS: atom_id res chain seq x y z
N MET A 1 73.65 -0.59 24.89
CA MET A 1 73.44 0.36 23.83
C MET A 1 72.06 0.05 23.23
N ILE A 2 71.08 0.75 23.68
CA ILE A 2 69.67 0.45 23.32
C ILE A 2 69.24 1.49 22.29
N ARG A 3 69.01 1.07 21.07
CA ARG A 3 68.48 1.91 20.01
C ARG A 3 66.97 1.80 20.01
N HIS A 4 66.32 2.85 20.43
CA HIS A 4 64.87 3.01 20.39
C HIS A 4 64.48 3.31 18.97
N ILE A 5 63.76 2.38 18.37
CA ILE A 5 63.08 2.63 17.10
C ILE A 5 61.65 3.04 17.44
N ALA A 6 61.38 4.34 17.30
CA ALA A 6 60.02 4.86 17.41
C ALA A 6 59.25 4.51 16.13
N VAL A 7 58.34 3.59 16.21
CA VAL A 7 57.37 3.35 15.14
C VAL A 7 56.21 4.28 15.34
N VAL A 8 56.20 5.32 14.51
CA VAL A 8 55.02 6.21 14.42
C VAL A 8 53.95 5.51 13.61
N LEU A 9 52.95 4.94 14.29
CA LEU A 9 51.75 4.49 13.64
C LEU A 9 50.93 5.71 13.24
N GLY A 10 51.01 6.06 11.99
CA GLY A 10 50.07 7.01 11.38
C GLY A 10 48.69 6.41 11.29
N VAL A 11 47.81 6.80 12.20
CA VAL A 11 46.39 6.50 12.09
C VAL A 11 45.81 7.44 11.04
N THR A 12 45.73 6.97 9.82
CA THR A 12 44.94 7.66 8.81
C THR A 12 43.46 7.45 9.13
N LEU A 13 42.86 8.40 9.80
CA LEU A 13 41.39 8.52 9.83
C LEU A 13 40.94 8.77 8.39
N THR A 14 40.53 7.72 7.72
CA THR A 14 39.65 7.86 6.57
C THR A 14 38.31 8.31 7.09
N PRO A 15 37.76 9.47 6.70
CA PRO A 15 36.37 9.76 6.93
C PRO A 15 35.60 8.72 6.09
N LEU A 16 34.95 7.77 6.75
CA LEU A 16 33.82 7.11 6.14
C LEU A 16 32.85 8.25 5.83
N ALA A 17 32.88 8.71 4.60
CA ALA A 17 31.71 9.33 4.04
C ALA A 17 30.62 8.27 4.15
N ALA A 18 29.83 8.36 5.19
CA ALA A 18 28.53 7.75 5.20
C ALA A 18 27.84 8.35 3.99
N VAL A 19 27.93 7.68 2.86
CA VAL A 19 26.96 7.83 1.83
C VAL A 19 25.68 7.42 2.55
N ALA A 20 24.99 8.43 3.07
CA ALA A 20 23.60 8.27 3.32
C ALA A 20 23.04 7.87 1.95
N GLN A 21 23.02 6.60 1.67
CA GLN A 21 22.06 6.07 0.78
C GLN A 21 20.75 6.34 1.50
N THR A 22 20.27 7.56 1.31
CA THR A 22 18.86 7.71 1.15
C THR A 22 18.55 6.59 0.17
N ALA A 23 18.02 5.49 0.69
CA ALA A 23 17.21 4.66 -0.12
C ALA A 23 16.16 5.63 -0.63
N GLU A 24 16.44 6.28 -1.74
CA GLU A 24 15.40 6.63 -2.64
C GLU A 24 14.72 5.29 -2.90
N ALA A 25 13.73 4.99 -2.07
CA ALA A 25 12.59 4.27 -2.56
C ALA A 25 12.41 4.85 -3.94
N PRO A 26 12.39 4.05 -5.03
CA PRO A 26 12.17 4.63 -6.31
C PRO A 26 10.97 5.54 -6.13
N GLN A 27 11.23 6.80 -6.00
CA GLN A 27 10.25 7.80 -6.27
C GLN A 27 10.11 7.73 -7.79
N GLY A 28 9.78 6.48 -8.15
CA GLY A 28 9.15 6.21 -9.35
C GLY A 28 7.98 7.12 -9.29
N ALA A 29 7.89 7.99 -10.26
CA ALA A 29 6.71 8.65 -10.70
C ALA A 29 5.60 8.67 -9.65
N ALA A 30 5.11 9.84 -9.26
CA ALA A 30 3.81 9.96 -8.57
C ALA A 30 2.91 8.85 -9.07
N PRO A 31 2.26 8.07 -8.19
CA PRO A 31 1.44 6.95 -8.62
C PRO A 31 0.57 7.44 -9.78
N ASP A 32 0.66 6.75 -10.88
CA ASP A 32 -0.11 7.11 -12.08
C ASP A 32 -1.57 7.28 -11.64
N ALA A 33 -2.17 8.42 -11.97
CA ALA A 33 -3.55 8.70 -11.57
C ALA A 33 -4.50 7.59 -12.04
N ALA A 34 -4.23 6.99 -13.19
CA ALA A 34 -4.97 5.84 -13.69
C ALA A 34 -4.82 4.63 -12.78
N ALA A 35 -3.59 4.27 -12.39
CA ALA A 35 -3.33 3.15 -11.48
C ALA A 35 -3.94 3.39 -10.09
N THR A 36 -3.90 4.61 -9.59
CA THR A 36 -4.52 4.99 -8.32
C THR A 36 -6.05 4.83 -8.38
N TYR A 37 -6.67 5.25 -9.45
CA TYR A 37 -8.10 5.12 -9.67
C TYR A 37 -8.52 3.64 -9.73
N GLU A 38 -7.83 2.83 -10.52
CA GLU A 38 -8.10 1.39 -10.61
C GLU A 38 -7.93 0.68 -9.26
N ALA A 39 -6.85 0.99 -8.52
CA ALA A 39 -6.63 0.43 -7.20
C ALA A 39 -7.75 0.81 -6.21
N ALA A 40 -8.20 2.05 -6.24
CA ALA A 40 -9.30 2.53 -5.39
C ALA A 40 -10.63 1.84 -5.76
N ARG A 41 -10.88 1.60 -7.04
CA ARG A 41 -12.05 0.85 -7.52
C ARG A 41 -11.96 -0.63 -7.14
N ASN A 42 -10.80 -1.26 -7.24
CA ASN A 42 -10.58 -2.63 -6.76
C ASN A 42 -10.86 -2.74 -5.26
N GLN A 43 -10.36 -1.80 -4.45
CA GLN A 43 -10.62 -1.76 -3.01
C GLN A 43 -12.12 -1.60 -2.70
N LEU A 44 -12.83 -0.80 -3.47
CA LEU A 44 -14.30 -0.70 -3.33
C LEU A 44 -14.97 -2.05 -3.58
N GLY A 45 -14.56 -2.77 -4.61
CA GLY A 45 -15.04 -4.13 -4.89
C GLY A 45 -14.73 -5.09 -3.74
N ILE A 46 -13.52 -5.04 -3.18
CA ILE A 46 -13.15 -5.86 -2.02
C ILE A 46 -14.02 -5.56 -0.81
N LEU A 47 -14.32 -4.30 -0.53
CA LEU A 47 -15.24 -3.93 0.55
C LEU A 47 -16.66 -4.45 0.31
N GLN A 48 -17.14 -4.43 -0.93
CA GLN A 48 -18.42 -5.03 -1.32
C GLN A 48 -18.40 -6.54 -1.09
N TYR A 49 -17.32 -7.23 -1.46
CA TYR A 49 -17.12 -8.65 -1.15
C TYR A 49 -17.16 -8.89 0.36
N CYS A 50 -16.40 -8.13 1.14
CA CYS A 50 -16.36 -8.22 2.60
C CYS A 50 -17.74 -8.01 3.23
N GLN A 51 -18.51 -7.07 2.70
CA GLN A 51 -19.89 -6.82 3.13
C GLN A 51 -20.81 -8.00 2.84
N THR A 52 -20.70 -8.60 1.66
CA THR A 52 -21.52 -9.79 1.31
C THR A 52 -21.18 -11.01 2.16
N GLN A 53 -19.94 -11.10 2.65
CA GLN A 53 -19.51 -12.13 3.59
C GLN A 53 -19.94 -11.82 5.04
N GLY A 54 -20.44 -10.62 5.31
CA GLY A 54 -20.84 -10.19 6.65
C GLY A 54 -19.67 -9.76 7.54
N PHE A 55 -18.51 -9.48 6.97
CA PHE A 55 -17.29 -9.09 7.72
C PHE A 55 -17.18 -7.57 7.93
N THR A 56 -17.82 -6.77 7.11
CA THR A 56 -17.79 -5.31 7.17
C THR A 56 -19.20 -4.72 6.97
N GLY A 57 -19.36 -3.46 7.38
CA GLY A 57 -20.60 -2.71 7.19
C GLY A 57 -20.68 -1.99 5.85
N ALA A 58 -21.84 -1.40 5.57
CA ALA A 58 -22.06 -0.59 4.36
C ALA A 58 -21.30 0.74 4.42
N GLU A 59 -20.98 1.24 5.61
CA GLU A 59 -20.30 2.51 5.83
C GLU A 59 -18.95 2.59 5.13
N ALA A 60 -18.18 1.49 5.15
CA ALA A 60 -16.89 1.42 4.49
C ALA A 60 -17.03 1.50 2.95
N VAL A 61 -18.06 0.90 2.39
CA VAL A 61 -18.36 0.99 0.96
C VAL A 61 -18.71 2.43 0.57
N GLU A 62 -19.54 3.10 1.35
CA GLU A 62 -19.90 4.50 1.14
C GLU A 62 -18.68 5.42 1.28
N ALA A 63 -17.88 5.23 2.34
CA ALA A 63 -16.67 5.98 2.56
C ALA A 63 -15.66 5.83 1.41
N GLN A 64 -15.43 4.62 0.94
CA GLN A 64 -14.57 4.37 -0.21
C GLN A 64 -15.11 5.02 -1.50
N SER A 65 -16.41 5.00 -1.71
CA SER A 65 -17.02 5.66 -2.86
C SER A 65 -16.81 7.17 -2.84
N GLN A 66 -16.91 7.79 -1.66
CA GLN A 66 -16.61 9.21 -1.48
C GLN A 66 -15.13 9.52 -1.76
N LEU A 67 -14.21 8.69 -1.25
CA LEU A 67 -12.78 8.85 -1.49
C LEU A 67 -12.44 8.76 -2.98
N ILE A 68 -13.07 7.85 -3.72
CA ILE A 68 -12.90 7.74 -5.17
C ILE A 68 -13.35 9.05 -5.87
N GLY A 69 -14.40 9.69 -5.40
CA GLY A 69 -14.87 10.96 -5.93
C GLY A 69 -13.90 12.13 -5.74
N LEU A 70 -12.91 11.99 -4.86
CA LEU A 70 -11.89 13.01 -4.56
C LEU A 70 -10.59 12.84 -5.34
N ILE A 71 -10.37 11.69 -5.96
CA ILE A 71 -9.19 11.45 -6.78
C ILE A 71 -9.49 11.74 -8.25
N PRO A 72 -8.45 12.08 -9.06
CA PRO A 72 -8.65 12.25 -10.49
C PRO A 72 -9.23 10.98 -11.12
N ALA A 73 -10.26 11.16 -11.94
CA ALA A 73 -10.86 10.04 -12.67
C ALA A 73 -9.86 9.42 -13.63
N GLY A 74 -9.77 8.09 -13.60
CA GLY A 74 -9.03 7.29 -14.57
C GLY A 74 -9.96 6.72 -15.65
N ASP A 75 -9.52 5.64 -16.29
CA ASP A 75 -10.35 4.92 -17.25
C ASP A 75 -11.50 4.20 -16.53
N GLU A 76 -12.73 4.55 -16.89
CA GLU A 76 -13.92 3.98 -16.24
C GLU A 76 -14.07 2.48 -16.50
N ALA A 77 -13.72 2.01 -17.69
CA ALA A 77 -13.84 0.59 -18.03
C ALA A 77 -12.81 -0.24 -17.25
N ALA A 78 -11.58 0.24 -17.14
CA ALA A 78 -10.54 -0.38 -16.32
C ALA A 78 -10.91 -0.35 -14.83
N GLY A 79 -11.42 0.77 -14.34
CA GLY A 79 -11.90 0.90 -12.97
C GLY A 79 -13.07 -0.04 -12.66
N ALA A 80 -14.03 -0.17 -13.56
CA ALA A 80 -15.15 -1.11 -13.42
C ALA A 80 -14.69 -2.57 -13.39
N ALA A 81 -13.76 -2.94 -14.26
CA ALA A 81 -13.16 -4.28 -14.27
C ALA A 81 -12.39 -4.57 -12.96
N ALA A 82 -11.63 -3.59 -12.46
CA ALA A 82 -10.93 -3.69 -11.19
C ALA A 82 -11.91 -3.85 -10.01
N GLN A 83 -12.99 -3.10 -10.00
CA GLN A 83 -14.04 -3.21 -8.98
C GLN A 83 -14.75 -4.57 -9.04
N GLN A 84 -15.06 -5.06 -10.23
CA GLN A 84 -15.66 -6.38 -10.40
C GLN A 84 -14.74 -7.47 -9.84
N ALA A 85 -13.45 -7.45 -10.20
CA ALA A 85 -12.47 -8.38 -9.64
C ALA A 85 -12.44 -8.32 -8.11
N GLY A 86 -12.45 -7.12 -7.52
CA GLY A 86 -12.53 -6.94 -6.07
C GLY A 86 -13.79 -7.53 -5.46
N SER A 87 -14.95 -7.35 -6.10
CA SER A 87 -16.23 -7.92 -5.61
C SER A 87 -16.29 -9.45 -5.67
N GLU A 88 -15.41 -10.05 -6.43
CA GLU A 88 -15.20 -11.50 -6.49
C GLU A 88 -14.10 -11.98 -5.51
N GLY A 89 -13.56 -11.09 -4.70
CA GLY A 89 -12.52 -11.39 -3.72
C GLY A 89 -11.12 -11.43 -4.32
N THR A 90 -10.87 -10.71 -5.40
CA THR A 90 -9.56 -10.63 -6.06
C THR A 90 -8.92 -9.27 -5.82
N VAL A 91 -7.70 -9.30 -5.28
CA VAL A 91 -6.86 -8.12 -5.12
C VAL A 91 -6.06 -7.92 -6.41
N ALA A 92 -6.27 -6.80 -7.07
CA ALA A 92 -5.52 -6.41 -8.26
C ALA A 92 -4.46 -5.36 -7.88
N VAL A 93 -3.20 -5.66 -8.14
CA VAL A 93 -2.07 -4.75 -7.94
C VAL A 93 -1.28 -4.70 -9.25
N GLY A 94 -1.52 -3.65 -10.03
CA GLY A 94 -0.99 -3.56 -11.38
C GLY A 94 -1.52 -4.71 -12.25
N GLU A 95 -0.63 -5.43 -12.89
CA GLU A 95 -0.98 -6.60 -13.71
C GLU A 95 -1.11 -7.91 -12.89
N THR A 96 -0.80 -7.85 -11.60
CA THR A 96 -0.86 -9.02 -10.71
C THR A 96 -2.22 -9.11 -10.06
N GLN A 97 -2.80 -10.30 -10.08
CA GLN A 97 -4.05 -10.60 -9.39
C GLN A 97 -3.83 -11.77 -8.43
N VAL A 98 -4.25 -11.59 -7.19
CA VAL A 98 -4.22 -12.63 -6.15
C VAL A 98 -5.57 -12.68 -5.44
N SER A 99 -5.97 -13.83 -4.96
CA SER A 99 -7.17 -13.89 -4.14
C SER A 99 -6.96 -13.22 -2.79
N LEU A 100 -8.02 -12.63 -2.24
CA LEU A 100 -7.96 -12.01 -0.90
C LEU A 100 -7.56 -13.05 0.16
N ALA A 101 -7.94 -14.32 -0.02
CA ALA A 101 -7.54 -15.40 0.86
C ALA A 101 -6.02 -15.64 0.84
N GLU A 102 -5.43 -15.72 -0.35
CA GLU A 102 -3.97 -15.88 -0.50
C GLU A 102 -3.22 -14.67 0.06
N ALA A 103 -3.72 -13.47 -0.18
CA ALA A 103 -3.13 -12.25 0.37
C ALA A 103 -3.20 -12.23 1.90
N ALA A 104 -4.30 -12.66 2.50
CA ALA A 104 -4.46 -12.77 3.94
C ALA A 104 -3.52 -13.82 4.54
N GLU A 105 -3.46 -15.01 3.94
CA GLU A 105 -2.57 -16.10 4.39
C GLU A 105 -1.10 -15.69 4.34
N SER A 106 -0.68 -14.98 3.30
CA SER A 106 0.70 -14.51 3.16
C SER A 106 1.10 -13.53 4.27
N GLN A 107 0.12 -12.86 4.89
CA GLN A 107 0.31 -11.95 6.02
C GLN A 107 0.06 -12.61 7.38
N GLY A 108 -0.22 -13.92 7.41
CA GLY A 108 -0.59 -14.62 8.63
C GLY A 108 -1.94 -14.17 9.21
N SER A 109 -2.85 -13.73 8.36
CA SER A 109 -4.16 -13.20 8.72
C SER A 109 -5.29 -14.06 8.12
N SER A 110 -6.54 -13.76 8.49
CA SER A 110 -7.74 -14.33 7.88
C SER A 110 -8.39 -13.32 6.93
N VAL A 111 -9.25 -13.81 6.04
CA VAL A 111 -10.05 -12.93 5.16
C VAL A 111 -10.88 -11.94 5.98
N GLU A 112 -11.55 -12.42 7.04
CA GLU A 112 -12.33 -11.59 7.95
C GLU A 112 -11.49 -10.46 8.57
N ALA A 113 -10.33 -10.81 9.17
CA ALA A 113 -9.45 -9.83 9.78
C ALA A 113 -8.89 -8.83 8.74
N THR A 114 -8.58 -9.28 7.55
CA THR A 114 -8.15 -8.42 6.45
C THR A 114 -9.27 -7.46 6.02
N CYS A 115 -10.49 -7.94 5.88
CA CYS A 115 -11.66 -7.11 5.61
C CYS A 115 -11.85 -6.01 6.66
N GLN A 116 -11.77 -6.37 7.94
CA GLN A 116 -11.91 -5.42 9.05
C GLN A 116 -10.78 -4.38 9.08
N GLN A 117 -9.56 -4.78 8.73
CA GLN A 117 -8.42 -3.84 8.61
C GLN A 117 -8.63 -2.84 7.48
N ILE A 118 -9.12 -3.30 6.33
CA ILE A 118 -9.43 -2.42 5.19
C ILE A 118 -10.54 -1.45 5.56
N GLU A 119 -11.62 -1.93 6.18
CA GLU A 119 -12.72 -1.09 6.68
C GLU A 119 -12.21 -0.01 7.64
N ALA A 120 -11.42 -0.39 8.63
CA ALA A 120 -10.87 0.53 9.62
C ALA A 120 -10.00 1.61 8.95
N ALA A 121 -9.15 1.22 7.99
CA ALA A 121 -8.30 2.15 7.26
C ALA A 121 -9.12 3.14 6.42
N VAL A 122 -10.13 2.67 5.72
CA VAL A 122 -11.01 3.52 4.89
C VAL A 122 -11.80 4.50 5.77
N ASN A 123 -12.37 4.02 6.86
CA ASN A 123 -13.13 4.87 7.79
C ASN A 123 -12.23 5.92 8.46
N GLN A 124 -10.98 5.58 8.77
CA GLN A 124 -10.01 6.53 9.32
C GLN A 124 -9.68 7.64 8.31
N VAL A 125 -9.45 7.30 7.06
CA VAL A 125 -9.16 8.28 6.00
C VAL A 125 -10.39 9.15 5.76
N ALA A 126 -11.57 8.55 5.64
CA ALA A 126 -12.82 9.29 5.45
C ALA A 126 -13.11 10.24 6.60
N GLY A 127 -12.87 9.82 7.85
CA GLY A 127 -13.02 10.66 9.04
C GLY A 127 -12.04 11.83 9.13
N SER A 128 -10.94 11.78 8.37
CA SER A 128 -9.92 12.84 8.29
C SER A 128 -10.22 13.88 7.21
N LEU A 129 -11.23 13.65 6.37
CA LEU A 129 -11.63 14.60 5.35
C LEU A 129 -12.34 15.79 5.99
N PRO A 130 -12.05 17.03 5.51
CA PRO A 130 -12.81 18.18 5.93
C PRO A 130 -14.28 18.01 5.48
N GLY A 131 -15.16 18.08 6.45
CA GLY A 131 -16.61 18.00 6.24
C GLY A 131 -17.18 19.23 5.53
#